data_df45cb75e505966afb931b378439cc88
#
_entry.id   df45cb75e505966afb931b378439cc88
#
_cell.length_a   1.000
_cell.length_b   1.000
_cell.length_c   1.000
_cell.angle_alpha   90.00
_cell.angle_beta   90.00
_cell.angle_gamma   90.00
#
_symmetry.space_group_name_H-M   'P 1'
#
loop_
_entity.id
_entity.type
_entity.pdbx_description
1 polymer ?
#
loop_
_entity_poly.entity_id
_entity_poly.type
_entity_poly.pdbx_seq_one_letter_code
_entity_poly.pdbx_strand_id
1 'polypeptide(L)'
;EDNGPGILKKQIPKIFAKLLYGSKFHRLKMSRGQQGIGISAAGMYGQLTTGKPIAITSKTAKNRPAHYYQLEIDAKKNEPRIIVDETVEWAVPRGTKVEIELEAKYQKGRQSVEEYLEQTAIANPHVTLTFVTPDGEVKDYKRASKELPAHTKEIKPHPYGVELGVLIKMLHDTSARTLQSFLHTDFSRVSMRVAKQICEQAKL
;
A
#
# COMPACT_ATOMS: atom_id res chain seq x y z
N GLU A 1 9.25 11.01 6.74
CA GLU A 1 9.25 11.85 5.53
C GLU A 1 9.88 11.10 4.37
N ASP A 2 9.31 11.21 3.18
CA ASP A 2 9.82 10.61 1.95
C ASP A 2 9.86 11.62 0.80
N ASN A 3 10.61 11.32 -0.25
CA ASN A 3 10.68 12.08 -1.49
C ASN A 3 9.95 11.39 -2.65
N GLY A 4 8.96 10.58 -2.34
CA GLY A 4 8.13 9.86 -3.29
C GLY A 4 7.23 10.76 -4.14
N PRO A 5 6.27 10.17 -4.88
CA PRO A 5 5.39 10.92 -5.78
C PRO A 5 4.37 11.81 -5.06
N GLY A 6 4.30 11.76 -3.74
CA GLY A 6 3.24 12.40 -2.97
C GLY A 6 1.88 11.72 -3.15
N ILE A 7 0.88 12.22 -2.43
CA ILE A 7 -0.48 11.68 -2.41
C ILE A 7 -1.44 12.77 -2.87
N LEU A 8 -2.38 12.41 -3.74
CA LEU A 8 -3.41 13.32 -4.19
C LEU A 8 -4.30 13.75 -3.02
N LYS A 9 -4.64 15.05 -2.94
CA LYS A 9 -5.45 15.65 -1.87
C LYS A 9 -6.65 14.78 -1.48
N LYS A 10 -7.47 14.38 -2.44
CA LYS A 10 -8.69 13.58 -2.20
C LYS A 10 -8.44 12.18 -1.62
N GLN A 11 -7.21 11.67 -1.74
CA GLN A 11 -6.85 10.33 -1.27
C GLN A 11 -6.27 10.34 0.15
N ILE A 12 -5.71 11.46 0.60
CA ILE A 12 -5.06 11.55 1.91
C ILE A 12 -5.98 11.06 3.04
N PRO A 13 -7.20 11.59 3.22
CA PRO A 13 -8.07 11.14 4.30
C PRO A 13 -8.42 9.65 4.22
N LYS A 14 -8.63 9.13 3.01
CA LYS A 14 -8.99 7.72 2.80
C LYS A 14 -7.83 6.77 3.11
N ILE A 15 -6.60 7.13 2.75
CA ILE A 15 -5.41 6.30 2.98
C ILE A 15 -5.08 6.25 4.48
N PHE A 16 -5.13 7.39 5.17
CA PHE A 16 -4.65 7.49 6.55
C PHE A 16 -5.71 7.24 7.61
N ALA A 17 -6.99 7.47 7.29
CA ALA A 17 -8.06 7.42 8.27
C ALA A 17 -9.26 6.53 7.84
N LYS A 18 -9.03 5.54 6.98
CA LYS A 18 -9.99 4.50 6.64
C LYS A 18 -9.29 3.15 6.58
N LEU A 19 -9.74 2.20 7.41
CA LEU A 19 -9.25 0.83 7.40
C LEU A 19 -9.68 0.11 6.13
N LEU A 20 -8.86 -0.82 5.66
CA LEU A 20 -9.11 -1.63 4.48
C LEU A 20 -9.31 -0.79 3.20
N TYR A 21 -8.78 0.44 3.17
CA TYR A 21 -8.78 1.24 1.97
C TYR A 21 -7.50 1.00 1.16
N GLY A 22 -7.63 0.38 0.01
CA GLY A 22 -6.49 0.10 -0.87
C GLY A 22 -6.92 -0.24 -2.28
N SER A 23 -6.07 0.06 -3.25
CA SER A 23 -6.30 -0.22 -4.68
C SER A 23 -5.74 -1.56 -5.14
N LYS A 24 -5.24 -2.40 -4.21
CA LYS A 24 -4.41 -3.57 -4.54
C LYS A 24 -5.05 -4.91 -4.16
N PHE A 25 -6.24 -4.91 -3.58
CA PHE A 25 -6.94 -6.11 -3.09
C PHE A 25 -7.17 -7.21 -4.14
N HIS A 26 -7.35 -6.82 -5.39
CA HIS A 26 -7.70 -7.75 -6.46
C HIS A 26 -6.54 -8.05 -7.41
N ARG A 27 -5.34 -7.65 -7.06
CA ARG A 27 -4.18 -7.88 -7.92
C ARG A 27 -3.50 -9.19 -7.57
N LEU A 28 -3.37 -10.07 -8.55
CA LEU A 28 -2.66 -11.35 -8.44
C LEU A 28 -1.15 -11.18 -8.64
N LYS A 29 -0.60 -10.13 -8.05
CA LYS A 29 0.85 -9.88 -8.06
C LYS A 29 1.32 -9.41 -6.71
N MET A 30 2.55 -9.77 -6.37
CA MET A 30 3.18 -9.31 -5.13
C MET A 30 3.26 -7.80 -5.10
N SER A 31 2.75 -7.18 -4.05
CA SER A 31 2.89 -5.75 -3.80
C SER A 31 2.84 -5.47 -2.30
N ARG A 32 3.56 -4.45 -1.85
CA ARG A 32 3.48 -3.98 -0.46
C ARG A 32 2.22 -3.15 -0.23
N GLY A 33 1.74 -3.14 1.00
CA GLY A 33 0.55 -2.38 1.37
C GLY A 33 -0.73 -2.89 0.69
N GLN A 34 -0.85 -4.20 0.51
CA GLN A 34 -1.96 -4.83 -0.19
C GLN A 34 -3.28 -4.73 0.58
N GLN A 35 -3.24 -4.87 1.90
CA GLN A 35 -4.44 -4.88 2.75
C GLN A 35 -4.98 -3.49 3.10
N GLY A 36 -4.18 -2.42 2.97
CA GLY A 36 -4.62 -1.05 3.27
C GLY A 36 -4.94 -0.81 4.75
N ILE A 37 -4.20 -1.46 5.68
CA ILE A 37 -4.43 -1.31 7.13
C ILE A 37 -3.24 -0.75 7.89
N GLY A 38 -2.00 -0.88 7.40
CA GLY A 38 -0.79 -0.59 8.19
C GLY A 38 -0.76 0.82 8.74
N ILE A 39 -0.85 1.82 7.89
CA ILE A 39 -0.73 3.22 8.32
C ILE A 39 -1.96 3.72 9.07
N SER A 40 -3.16 3.29 8.67
CA SER A 40 -4.39 3.66 9.38
C SER A 40 -4.46 3.00 10.77
N ALA A 41 -3.97 1.77 10.92
CA ALA A 41 -3.85 1.12 12.23
C ALA A 41 -2.84 1.84 13.14
N ALA A 42 -1.71 2.29 12.60
CA ALA A 42 -0.73 3.09 13.36
C ALA A 42 -1.34 4.43 13.82
N GLY A 43 -2.05 5.14 12.94
CA GLY A 43 -2.77 6.36 13.29
C GLY A 43 -3.86 6.14 14.34
N MET A 44 -4.62 5.04 14.23
CA MET A 44 -5.62 4.67 15.22
C MET A 44 -4.98 4.35 16.59
N TYR A 45 -3.85 3.65 16.62
CA TYR A 45 -3.13 3.39 17.86
C TYR A 45 -2.67 4.70 18.53
N GLY A 46 -2.10 5.64 17.76
CA GLY A 46 -1.76 6.98 18.25
C GLY A 46 -2.98 7.69 18.85
N GLN A 47 -4.09 7.71 18.13
CA GLN A 47 -5.34 8.31 18.61
C GLN A 47 -5.86 7.65 19.90
N LEU A 48 -5.78 6.32 20.01
CA LEU A 48 -6.25 5.60 21.21
C LEU A 48 -5.34 5.83 22.42
N THR A 49 -4.05 5.98 22.23
CA THR A 49 -3.08 6.11 23.32
C THR A 49 -2.89 7.55 23.78
N THR A 50 -2.95 8.52 22.88
CA THR A 50 -2.65 9.94 23.17
C THR A 50 -3.84 10.87 22.98
N GLY A 51 -4.90 10.41 22.31
CA GLY A 51 -6.03 11.27 21.91
C GLY A 51 -5.70 12.25 20.79
N LYS A 52 -4.51 12.17 20.17
CA LYS A 52 -4.08 13.13 19.15
C LYS A 52 -4.32 12.61 17.75
N PRO A 53 -4.66 13.50 16.80
CA PRO A 53 -4.83 13.15 15.39
C PRO A 53 -3.49 12.79 14.74
N ILE A 54 -3.55 12.01 13.66
CA ILE A 54 -2.42 11.84 12.75
C ILE A 54 -2.28 13.09 11.89
N ALA A 55 -1.05 13.62 11.74
CA ALA A 55 -0.75 14.74 10.89
C ALA A 55 -0.02 14.30 9.61
N ILE A 56 -0.46 14.81 8.47
CA ILE A 56 0.07 14.44 7.16
C ILE A 56 0.32 15.70 6.35
N THR A 57 1.53 15.82 5.79
CA THR A 57 1.84 16.82 4.75
C THR A 57 2.21 16.09 3.48
N SER A 58 1.58 16.42 2.35
CA SER A 58 1.92 15.78 1.08
C SER A 58 1.89 16.75 -0.10
N LYS A 59 2.85 16.57 -1.01
CA LYS A 59 3.06 17.38 -2.21
C LYS A 59 3.36 16.49 -3.40
N THR A 60 2.63 16.66 -4.50
CA THR A 60 2.73 15.77 -5.66
C THR A 60 3.68 16.29 -6.76
N ALA A 61 3.96 17.60 -6.79
CA ALA A 61 4.88 18.18 -7.78
C ALA A 61 5.42 19.54 -7.28
N LYS A 62 6.58 19.95 -7.80
CA LYS A 62 7.27 21.19 -7.43
C LYS A 62 6.40 22.45 -7.59
N ASN A 63 5.58 22.46 -8.64
CA ASN A 63 4.70 23.60 -9.00
C ASN A 63 3.29 23.49 -8.40
N ARG A 64 3.07 22.55 -7.47
CA ARG A 64 1.79 22.41 -6.75
C ARG A 64 2.00 22.75 -5.27
N PRO A 65 0.97 23.27 -4.60
CA PRO A 65 1.03 23.47 -3.15
C PRO A 65 1.08 22.13 -2.43
N ALA A 66 1.62 22.12 -1.22
CA ALA A 66 1.47 21.01 -0.30
C ALA A 66 0.13 21.10 0.43
N HIS A 67 -0.42 19.94 0.80
CA HIS A 67 -1.63 19.82 1.59
C HIS A 67 -1.28 19.26 2.96
N TYR A 68 -1.75 19.92 4.00
CA TYR A 68 -1.63 19.52 5.39
C TYR A 68 -2.98 19.06 5.92
N TYR A 69 -2.97 17.91 6.57
CA TYR A 69 -4.15 17.34 7.21
C TYR A 69 -3.86 16.94 8.65
N GLN A 70 -4.86 17.15 9.51
CA GLN A 70 -4.96 16.43 10.77
C GLN A 70 -6.22 15.55 10.72
N LEU A 71 -6.05 14.26 10.93
CA LEU A 71 -7.09 13.27 10.74
C LEU A 71 -7.25 12.39 11.97
N GLU A 72 -8.49 12.04 12.26
CA GLU A 72 -8.88 10.99 13.18
C GLU A 72 -9.69 9.91 12.47
N ILE A 73 -9.71 8.71 13.02
CA ILE A 73 -10.50 7.61 12.50
C ILE A 73 -11.76 7.48 13.35
N ASP A 74 -12.95 7.60 12.74
CA ASP A 74 -14.19 7.12 13.34
C ASP A 74 -14.24 5.59 13.20
N ALA A 75 -13.81 4.91 14.24
CA ALA A 75 -13.74 3.43 14.24
C ALA A 75 -15.11 2.76 14.08
N LYS A 76 -16.23 3.41 14.49
CA LYS A 76 -17.58 2.85 14.37
C LYS A 76 -18.05 2.87 12.91
N LYS A 77 -17.75 3.96 12.20
CA LYS A 77 -18.19 4.15 10.82
C LYS A 77 -17.13 3.74 9.81
N ASN A 78 -15.89 3.52 10.25
CA ASN A 78 -14.71 3.35 9.41
C ASN A 78 -14.56 4.49 8.40
N GLU A 79 -14.67 5.73 8.87
CA GLU A 79 -14.60 6.93 8.05
C GLU A 79 -13.60 7.93 8.60
N PRO A 80 -12.95 8.72 7.73
CA PRO A 80 -12.05 9.79 8.14
C PRO A 80 -12.82 10.95 8.76
N ARG A 81 -12.38 11.40 9.93
CA ARG A 81 -12.76 12.66 10.53
C ARG A 81 -11.66 13.67 10.29
N ILE A 82 -11.94 14.68 9.47
CA ILE A 82 -10.99 15.72 9.13
C ILE A 82 -11.06 16.80 10.21
N ILE A 83 -9.96 17.03 10.91
CA ILE A 83 -9.81 18.08 11.93
C ILE A 83 -9.25 19.34 11.28
N VAL A 84 -8.22 19.17 10.42
CA VAL A 84 -7.58 20.27 9.66
C VAL A 84 -7.42 19.84 8.21
N ASP A 85 -7.69 20.76 7.27
CA ASP A 85 -7.43 20.65 5.83
C ASP A 85 -6.91 21.99 5.34
N GLU A 86 -5.62 22.11 5.20
CA GLU A 86 -4.95 23.37 4.82
C GLU A 86 -4.00 23.18 3.65
N THR A 87 -3.76 24.28 2.95
CA THR A 87 -2.69 24.37 1.96
C THR A 87 -1.52 25.09 2.61
N VAL A 88 -0.34 24.46 2.53
CA VAL A 88 0.87 24.94 3.20
C VAL A 88 2.05 25.05 2.23
N GLU A 89 2.97 25.94 2.55
CA GLU A 89 4.28 26.00 1.89
C GLU A 89 5.17 24.87 2.42
N TRP A 90 5.77 24.12 1.50
CA TRP A 90 6.75 23.08 1.82
C TRP A 90 7.86 23.10 0.77
N ALA A 91 9.09 23.32 1.23
CA ALA A 91 10.25 23.59 0.36
C ALA A 91 10.67 22.39 -0.51
N VAL A 92 10.20 21.16 -0.21
CA VAL A 92 10.54 19.99 -1.00
C VAL A 92 9.82 19.99 -2.35
N PRO A 93 10.41 19.41 -3.40
CA PRO A 93 9.76 19.34 -4.71
C PRO A 93 8.53 18.43 -4.72
N ARG A 94 8.55 17.35 -3.98
CA ARG A 94 7.46 16.39 -3.80
C ARG A 94 7.78 15.42 -2.66
N GLY A 95 6.78 14.75 -2.11
CA GLY A 95 6.95 13.76 -1.04
C GLY A 95 5.76 13.68 -0.12
N THR A 96 5.92 12.92 0.96
CA THR A 96 4.94 12.81 2.04
C THR A 96 5.65 12.81 3.39
N LYS A 97 5.12 13.57 4.34
CA LYS A 97 5.52 13.58 5.74
C LYS A 97 4.34 13.12 6.58
N VAL A 98 4.59 12.19 7.49
CA VAL A 98 3.58 11.64 8.40
C VAL A 98 4.09 11.76 9.83
N GLU A 99 3.24 12.29 10.72
CA GLU A 99 3.54 12.48 12.13
C GLU A 99 2.44 11.80 12.95
N ILE A 100 2.85 10.87 13.79
CA ILE A 100 1.96 10.15 14.71
C ILE A 100 2.57 10.24 16.10
N GLU A 101 1.85 10.85 17.04
CA GLU A 101 2.20 10.77 18.45
C GLU A 101 1.56 9.53 19.03
N LEU A 102 2.34 8.72 19.73
CA LEU A 102 1.86 7.49 20.34
C LEU A 102 2.59 7.23 21.66
N GLU A 103 1.93 6.57 22.59
CA GLU A 103 2.55 6.11 23.82
C GLU A 103 3.31 4.81 23.55
N ALA A 104 4.64 4.87 23.69
CA ALA A 104 5.50 3.72 23.46
C ALA A 104 6.78 3.81 24.30
N LYS A 105 7.39 2.65 24.56
CA LYS A 105 8.71 2.57 25.17
C LYS A 105 9.73 2.26 24.09
N TYR A 106 10.64 3.21 23.84
CA TYR A 106 11.76 2.97 22.95
C TYR A 106 12.76 2.00 23.58
N GLN A 107 13.11 0.95 22.82
CA GLN A 107 14.08 -0.06 23.25
C GLN A 107 15.10 -0.27 22.14
N LYS A 108 16.37 -0.43 22.51
CA LYS A 108 17.47 -0.80 21.61
C LYS A 108 17.67 -2.33 21.60
N GLY A 109 18.32 -2.83 20.58
CA GLY A 109 18.69 -4.23 20.45
C GLY A 109 17.73 -5.06 19.63
N ARG A 110 17.59 -6.33 19.99
CA ARG A 110 16.81 -7.28 19.22
C ARG A 110 15.31 -6.93 19.22
N GLN A 111 14.67 -7.06 18.06
CA GLN A 111 13.25 -6.70 17.84
C GLN A 111 12.94 -5.21 18.08
N SER A 112 13.95 -4.34 17.95
CA SER A 112 13.81 -2.89 18.07
C SER A 112 13.42 -2.24 16.75
N VAL A 113 13.01 -0.97 16.82
CA VAL A 113 12.80 -0.13 15.63
C VAL A 113 14.10 -0.01 14.82
N GLU A 114 15.25 0.09 15.49
CA GLU A 114 16.54 0.18 14.81
C GLU A 114 16.83 -1.06 13.97
N GLU A 115 16.72 -2.26 14.57
CA GLU A 115 16.90 -3.53 13.85
C GLU A 115 15.92 -3.67 12.67
N TYR A 116 14.66 -3.28 12.86
CA TYR A 116 13.66 -3.30 11.79
C TYR A 116 14.05 -2.37 10.63
N LEU A 117 14.54 -1.16 10.92
CA LEU A 117 14.96 -0.21 9.89
C LEU A 117 16.23 -0.66 9.17
N GLU A 118 17.18 -1.28 9.88
CA GLU A 118 18.36 -1.89 9.28
C GLU A 118 17.98 -3.02 8.32
N GLN A 119 17.12 -3.94 8.73
CA GLN A 119 16.61 -5.00 7.87
C GLN A 119 15.82 -4.44 6.68
N THR A 120 15.09 -3.35 6.89
CA THR A 120 14.36 -2.66 5.83
C THR A 120 15.33 -2.05 4.81
N ALA A 121 16.43 -1.46 5.25
CA ALA A 121 17.46 -0.93 4.36
C ALA A 121 18.15 -2.04 3.55
N ILE A 122 18.46 -3.17 4.18
CA ILE A 122 19.02 -4.36 3.50
C ILE A 122 18.04 -4.89 2.44
N ALA A 123 16.76 -5.03 2.78
CA ALA A 123 15.74 -5.52 1.86
C ALA A 123 15.39 -4.54 0.74
N ASN A 124 15.82 -3.28 0.86
CA ASN A 124 15.58 -2.21 -0.13
C ASN A 124 16.86 -1.47 -0.49
N PRO A 125 17.82 -2.12 -1.16
CA PRO A 125 19.15 -1.55 -1.42
C PRO A 125 19.13 -0.30 -2.30
N HIS A 126 18.00 0.00 -2.94
CA HIS A 126 17.76 1.19 -3.77
C HIS A 126 17.25 2.40 -2.97
N VAL A 127 17.02 2.27 -1.67
CA VAL A 127 16.52 3.34 -0.79
C VAL A 127 17.66 3.89 0.06
N THR A 128 17.71 5.20 0.26
CA THR A 128 18.45 5.82 1.36
C THR A 128 17.49 6.05 2.49
N LEU A 129 17.83 5.58 3.69
CA LEU A 129 17.03 5.72 4.89
C LEU A 129 17.84 6.44 5.97
N THR A 130 17.32 7.53 6.49
CA THR A 130 17.88 8.25 7.63
C THR A 130 16.95 8.03 8.82
N PHE A 131 17.51 7.55 9.91
CA PHE A 131 16.81 7.36 11.17
C PHE A 131 17.43 8.25 12.26
N VAL A 132 16.58 9.03 12.91
CA VAL A 132 16.95 9.84 14.05
C VAL A 132 16.36 9.20 15.29
N THR A 133 17.22 8.76 16.22
CA THR A 133 16.79 8.16 17.48
C THR A 133 16.17 9.21 18.41
N PRO A 134 15.39 8.80 19.43
CA PRO A 134 14.90 9.74 20.45
C PRO A 134 16.00 10.51 21.18
N ASP A 135 17.19 9.93 21.27
CA ASP A 135 18.38 10.57 21.89
C ASP A 135 19.08 11.57 20.93
N GLY A 136 18.59 11.69 19.69
CA GLY A 136 19.16 12.58 18.68
C GLY A 136 20.31 11.98 17.86
N GLU A 137 20.64 10.70 18.03
CA GLU A 137 21.62 10.01 17.19
C GLU A 137 21.08 9.84 15.77
N VAL A 138 21.89 10.18 14.76
CA VAL A 138 21.52 10.03 13.35
C VAL A 138 22.17 8.80 12.75
N LYS A 139 21.38 7.90 12.20
CA LYS A 139 21.82 6.68 11.50
C LYS A 139 21.42 6.75 10.04
N ASP A 140 22.41 6.77 9.14
CA ASP A 140 22.22 6.83 7.71
C ASP A 140 22.52 5.49 7.05
N TYR A 141 21.49 4.90 6.43
CA TYR A 141 21.62 3.72 5.58
C TYR A 141 21.58 4.20 4.11
N LYS A 142 22.77 4.38 3.54
CA LYS A 142 22.90 4.84 2.16
C LYS A 142 22.52 3.73 1.18
N ARG A 143 21.86 4.11 0.08
CA ARG A 143 21.55 3.15 -0.98
C ARG A 143 22.79 2.46 -1.50
N ALA A 144 22.73 1.14 -1.62
CA ALA A 144 23.80 0.31 -2.19
C ALA A 144 23.63 0.10 -3.72
N SER A 145 22.41 0.23 -4.24
CA SER A 145 22.13 0.08 -5.68
C SER A 145 21.29 1.25 -6.19
N LYS A 146 21.51 1.62 -7.46
CA LYS A 146 20.66 2.59 -8.18
C LYS A 146 19.56 1.88 -8.98
N GLU A 147 19.65 0.56 -9.11
CA GLU A 147 18.69 -0.23 -9.87
C GLU A 147 17.43 -0.49 -9.02
N LEU A 148 16.29 -0.21 -9.61
CA LEU A 148 15.01 -0.57 -9.01
C LEU A 148 14.70 -2.04 -9.29
N PRO A 149 14.05 -2.74 -8.35
CA PRO A 149 13.56 -4.09 -8.60
C PRO A 149 12.63 -4.11 -9.81
N ALA A 150 12.69 -5.17 -10.59
CA ALA A 150 11.74 -5.38 -11.68
C ALA A 150 10.31 -5.38 -11.16
N HIS A 151 9.40 -4.76 -11.90
CA HIS A 151 7.99 -4.80 -11.54
C HIS A 151 7.49 -6.24 -11.51
N THR A 152 6.80 -6.59 -10.43
CA THR A 152 6.13 -7.89 -10.33
C THR A 152 5.09 -8.02 -11.43
N LYS A 153 5.05 -9.18 -12.08
CA LYS A 153 4.03 -9.51 -13.09
C LYS A 153 2.83 -10.13 -12.39
N GLU A 154 1.67 -9.81 -12.88
CA GLU A 154 0.43 -10.46 -12.44
C GLU A 154 0.42 -11.91 -12.93
N ILE A 155 0.06 -12.84 -12.06
CA ILE A 155 -0.05 -14.26 -12.40
C ILE A 155 -1.51 -14.60 -12.67
N LYS A 156 -1.73 -15.49 -13.64
CA LYS A 156 -3.08 -16.02 -13.88
C LYS A 156 -3.41 -17.02 -12.76
N PRO A 157 -4.64 -17.01 -12.22
CA PRO A 157 -5.04 -17.97 -11.21
C PRO A 157 -5.03 -19.40 -11.77
N HIS A 158 -4.81 -20.38 -10.90
CA HIS A 158 -5.03 -21.77 -11.26
C HIS A 158 -6.52 -22.12 -11.08
N PRO A 159 -7.15 -22.90 -11.96
CA PRO A 159 -8.58 -23.24 -11.84
C PRO A 159 -9.00 -23.78 -10.49
N TYR A 160 -8.16 -24.62 -9.85
CA TYR A 160 -8.43 -25.16 -8.51
C TYR A 160 -8.46 -24.12 -7.37
N GLY A 161 -7.90 -22.94 -7.59
CA GLY A 161 -7.85 -21.86 -6.59
C GLY A 161 -8.90 -20.79 -6.80
N VAL A 162 -9.87 -20.99 -7.71
CA VAL A 162 -10.86 -19.97 -8.04
C VAL A 162 -12.25 -20.39 -7.55
N GLU A 163 -12.78 -19.62 -6.62
CA GLU A 163 -14.14 -19.77 -6.12
C GLU A 163 -15.17 -19.24 -7.13
N LEU A 164 -16.42 -19.69 -7.02
CA LEU A 164 -17.49 -19.33 -7.94
C LEU A 164 -17.68 -17.82 -8.11
N GLY A 165 -17.65 -17.07 -7.01
CA GLY A 165 -17.80 -15.60 -7.07
C GLY A 165 -16.66 -14.90 -7.83
N VAL A 166 -15.42 -15.42 -7.68
CA VAL A 166 -14.26 -14.92 -8.43
C VAL A 166 -14.38 -15.29 -9.90
N LEU A 167 -14.84 -16.51 -10.22
CA LEU A 167 -15.07 -16.95 -11.59
C LEU A 167 -16.12 -16.07 -12.31
N ILE A 168 -17.24 -15.78 -11.64
CA ILE A 168 -18.28 -14.88 -12.18
C ILE A 168 -17.68 -13.51 -12.48
N LYS A 169 -16.90 -12.96 -11.57
CA LYS A 169 -16.23 -11.68 -11.79
C LYS A 169 -15.25 -11.74 -12.95
N MET A 170 -14.42 -12.77 -13.04
CA MET A 170 -13.48 -12.96 -14.15
C MET A 170 -14.22 -13.04 -15.49
N LEU A 171 -15.39 -13.70 -15.55
CA LEU A 171 -16.23 -13.77 -16.75
C LEU A 171 -16.79 -12.39 -17.16
N HIS A 172 -17.08 -11.52 -16.19
CA HIS A 172 -17.51 -10.15 -16.49
C HIS A 172 -16.36 -9.26 -16.97
N ASP A 173 -15.15 -9.48 -16.45
CA ASP A 173 -14.00 -8.61 -16.68
C ASP A 173 -13.17 -9.03 -17.91
N THR A 174 -13.36 -10.26 -18.43
CA THR A 174 -12.57 -10.80 -19.54
C THR A 174 -12.88 -10.12 -20.88
N SER A 175 -11.85 -10.00 -21.72
CA SER A 175 -11.99 -9.61 -23.11
C SER A 175 -12.24 -10.80 -24.06
N ALA A 176 -12.21 -12.02 -23.55
CA ALA A 176 -12.42 -13.23 -24.35
C ALA A 176 -13.87 -13.33 -24.84
N ARG A 177 -14.04 -13.73 -26.09
CA ARG A 177 -15.37 -13.83 -26.73
C ARG A 177 -16.04 -15.21 -26.59
N THR A 178 -15.27 -16.21 -26.23
CA THR A 178 -15.76 -17.59 -26.04
C THR A 178 -15.25 -18.14 -24.72
N LEU A 179 -16.01 -19.07 -24.13
CA LEU A 179 -15.59 -19.72 -22.87
C LEU A 179 -14.27 -20.48 -23.03
N GLN A 180 -14.05 -21.13 -24.13
CA GLN A 180 -12.80 -21.83 -24.44
C GLN A 180 -11.62 -20.84 -24.48
N SER A 181 -11.78 -19.68 -25.12
CA SER A 181 -10.75 -18.63 -25.13
C SER A 181 -10.51 -18.07 -23.74
N PHE A 182 -11.56 -17.78 -22.97
CA PHE A 182 -11.47 -17.32 -21.58
C PHE A 182 -10.67 -18.30 -20.72
N LEU A 183 -11.01 -19.59 -20.74
CA LEU A 183 -10.29 -20.62 -19.98
C LEU A 183 -8.81 -20.70 -20.34
N HIS A 184 -8.48 -20.55 -21.62
CA HIS A 184 -7.09 -20.55 -22.06
C HIS A 184 -6.33 -19.27 -21.70
N THR A 185 -6.97 -18.10 -21.86
CA THR A 185 -6.27 -16.81 -21.69
C THR A 185 -6.20 -16.36 -20.25
N ASP A 186 -7.20 -16.63 -19.42
CA ASP A 186 -7.33 -16.03 -18.10
C ASP A 186 -6.89 -16.98 -16.97
N PHE A 187 -6.68 -18.26 -17.27
CA PHE A 187 -6.16 -19.22 -16.30
C PHE A 187 -4.73 -19.65 -16.60
N SER A 188 -4.00 -20.03 -15.54
CA SER A 188 -2.71 -20.70 -15.67
C SER A 188 -2.90 -22.18 -15.94
N ARG A 189 -1.96 -22.79 -16.67
CA ARG A 189 -1.91 -24.22 -16.97
C ARG A 189 -3.12 -24.80 -17.72
N VAL A 190 -3.94 -23.96 -18.31
CA VAL A 190 -5.04 -24.39 -19.20
C VAL A 190 -4.61 -24.17 -20.64
N SER A 191 -4.22 -25.25 -21.32
CA SER A 191 -3.97 -25.24 -22.76
C SER A 191 -5.28 -25.18 -23.55
N MET A 192 -5.22 -24.80 -24.83
CA MET A 192 -6.40 -24.76 -25.70
C MET A 192 -7.10 -26.13 -25.78
N ARG A 193 -6.32 -27.23 -25.78
CA ARG A 193 -6.85 -28.59 -25.76
C ARG A 193 -7.60 -28.87 -24.43
N VAL A 194 -7.04 -28.47 -23.29
CA VAL A 194 -7.69 -28.66 -21.98
C VAL A 194 -8.95 -27.77 -21.90
N ALA A 195 -8.88 -26.54 -22.36
CA ALA A 195 -10.06 -25.66 -22.41
C ALA A 195 -11.22 -26.26 -23.22
N LYS A 196 -10.90 -26.87 -24.39
CA LYS A 196 -11.88 -27.57 -25.21
C LYS A 196 -12.49 -28.77 -24.47
N GLN A 197 -11.67 -29.61 -23.83
CA GLN A 197 -12.13 -30.75 -23.05
C GLN A 197 -13.06 -30.32 -21.90
N ILE A 198 -12.73 -29.22 -21.20
CA ILE A 198 -13.59 -28.69 -20.14
C ILE A 198 -14.95 -28.27 -20.68
N CYS A 199 -15.00 -27.54 -21.81
CA CYS A 199 -16.24 -27.14 -22.44
C CYS A 199 -17.09 -28.36 -22.87
N GLU A 200 -16.46 -29.34 -23.51
CA GLU A 200 -17.14 -30.58 -23.95
C GLU A 200 -17.73 -31.37 -22.77
N GLN A 201 -16.97 -31.51 -21.66
CA GLN A 201 -17.45 -32.20 -20.46
C GLN A 201 -18.58 -31.44 -19.77
N ALA A 202 -18.54 -30.12 -19.79
CA ALA A 202 -19.59 -29.27 -19.23
C ALA A 202 -20.81 -29.12 -20.18
N LYS A 203 -20.76 -29.71 -21.37
CA LYS A 203 -21.81 -29.61 -22.42
C LYS A 203 -22.11 -28.15 -22.81
N LEU A 204 -21.07 -27.32 -22.89
CA LEU A 204 -21.11 -25.92 -23.28
C LEU A 204 -20.40 -25.68 -24.62
#